data_383897cb5f116546c57aa42af3e3e215
#
_entry.id   383897cb5f116546c57aa42af3e3e215
#
_cell.length_a   1.000
_cell.length_b   1.000
_cell.length_c   1.000
_cell.angle_alpha   90.00
_cell.angle_beta   90.00
_cell.angle_gamma   90.00
#
_symmetry.space_group_name_H-M   'P 1'
#
loop_
_entity.id
_entity.type
_entity.pdbx_description
1 polymer ?
#
loop_
_entity_poly.entity_id
_entity_poly.type
_entity_poly.pdbx_seq_one_letter_code
_entity_poly.pdbx_strand_id
1 'polypeptide(L)'
;MRALIVTFLAFQSLNHSKTWPKQFDAPKAKWTELKTSSGYNYETNSYLIIANQKIKQSTVDEITTLTESVRRALVLFPLQLIVKGHQDNKKKHVVRIFEKESEYLNSGTPKGTIGYFDGSSKEVKVSLEHLIETKNKGSNLQPRQRYRLLVHELIHQAMGDQFHALPTWLSEGIAEYFSALQYAPGRYRFSNCSKQIIEHLNTVWLHGKQSIVEVPPIQILTKMSTHTWAKDTRINEKKAYAKYASALFLTHYQMELASRELGGLRKFLENSVINIHEHRNKSVHFRPPDQTILWKGKSLKKIELQICEYWKKKGLDIHFTGKIQITEPNEN
;
A
#
# COMPACT_ATOMS: atom_id res chain seq x y z
N MET A 1 45.75 -16.64 -3.15
CA MET A 1 45.28 -15.31 -3.58
C MET A 1 44.11 -15.52 -4.56
N ARG A 2 42.86 -15.50 -4.07
CA ARG A 2 41.65 -15.52 -4.92
C ARG A 2 41.09 -14.11 -4.92
N ALA A 3 41.17 -13.46 -6.07
CA ALA A 3 40.64 -12.11 -6.29
C ALA A 3 39.13 -12.14 -6.13
N LEU A 4 38.66 -11.40 -5.16
CA LEU A 4 37.24 -11.10 -4.95
C LEU A 4 36.82 -10.07 -6.03
N ILE A 5 36.21 -10.57 -7.11
CA ILE A 5 35.56 -9.68 -8.08
C ILE A 5 34.30 -9.16 -7.40
N VAL A 6 34.42 -8.01 -6.78
CA VAL A 6 33.28 -7.19 -6.36
C VAL A 6 32.70 -6.59 -7.64
N THR A 7 31.71 -7.26 -8.19
CA THR A 7 30.92 -6.70 -9.27
C THR A 7 30.09 -5.55 -8.68
N PHE A 8 30.67 -4.36 -8.71
CA PHE A 8 29.93 -3.11 -8.56
C PHE A 8 28.90 -3.10 -9.69
N LEU A 9 27.65 -3.49 -9.39
CA LEU A 9 26.54 -3.17 -10.23
C LEU A 9 26.49 -1.65 -10.32
N ALA A 10 27.05 -1.15 -11.41
CA ALA A 10 26.94 0.24 -11.77
C ALA A 10 25.46 0.58 -11.78
N PHE A 11 24.98 1.24 -10.73
CA PHE A 11 23.79 2.04 -10.79
C PHE A 11 24.03 3.07 -11.88
N GLN A 12 23.66 2.73 -13.10
CA GLN A 12 23.54 3.74 -14.14
C GLN A 12 22.63 4.82 -13.52
N SER A 13 23.24 5.94 -13.24
CA SER A 13 22.57 7.20 -12.94
C SER A 13 21.66 7.49 -14.12
N LEU A 14 20.48 6.92 -14.11
CA LEU A 14 19.40 7.33 -14.98
C LEU A 14 19.10 8.77 -14.53
N ASN A 15 19.74 9.70 -15.21
CA ASN A 15 19.32 11.10 -15.26
C ASN A 15 17.87 11.14 -15.74
N HIS A 16 16.96 10.85 -14.83
CA HIS A 16 15.55 10.94 -15.06
C HIS A 16 15.02 12.17 -14.33
N SER A 17 15.13 13.32 -14.98
CA SER A 17 14.07 14.33 -14.93
C SER A 17 12.81 13.74 -15.58
N LYS A 18 12.42 12.52 -15.22
CA LYS A 18 11.15 11.97 -15.67
C LYS A 18 10.08 12.79 -14.99
N THR A 19 9.46 13.65 -15.75
CA THR A 19 8.17 14.22 -15.41
C THR A 19 7.26 13.07 -15.00
N TRP A 20 6.72 13.15 -13.80
CA TRP A 20 5.73 12.25 -13.27
C TRP A 20 4.62 12.04 -14.32
N PRO A 21 4.26 10.80 -14.68
CA PRO A 21 3.18 10.60 -15.62
C PRO A 21 1.89 11.17 -15.02
N LYS A 22 1.16 11.98 -15.77
CA LYS A 22 -0.11 12.54 -15.28
C LYS A 22 -1.15 11.45 -15.04
N GLN A 23 -1.10 10.40 -15.84
CA GLN A 23 -2.05 9.29 -15.83
C GLN A 23 -1.37 8.01 -16.32
N PHE A 24 -1.85 6.88 -15.84
CA PHE A 24 -1.47 5.56 -16.33
C PHE A 24 -2.74 4.72 -16.52
N ASP A 25 -2.94 4.23 -17.73
CA ASP A 25 -4.00 3.30 -18.09
C ASP A 25 -3.36 1.98 -18.53
N ALA A 26 -3.58 0.93 -17.72
CA ALA A 26 -3.09 -0.38 -18.08
C ALA A 26 -3.92 -0.99 -19.23
N PRO A 27 -3.31 -1.69 -20.17
CA PRO A 27 -4.06 -2.50 -21.12
C PRO A 27 -4.80 -3.61 -20.39
N LYS A 28 -5.91 -4.08 -20.96
CA LYS A 28 -6.61 -5.27 -20.45
C LYS A 28 -5.63 -6.44 -20.33
N ALA A 29 -5.66 -7.13 -19.20
CA ALA A 29 -4.86 -8.32 -19.01
C ALA A 29 -5.42 -9.48 -19.85
N LYS A 30 -4.51 -10.24 -20.46
CA LYS A 30 -4.86 -11.56 -21.04
C LYS A 30 -4.85 -12.58 -19.92
N TRP A 31 -5.83 -13.46 -19.88
CA TRP A 31 -5.93 -14.52 -18.88
C TRP A 31 -6.51 -15.80 -19.47
N THR A 32 -6.26 -16.90 -18.80
CA THR A 32 -6.83 -18.23 -19.11
C THR A 32 -7.57 -18.77 -17.89
N GLU A 33 -8.67 -19.52 -18.12
CA GLU A 33 -9.43 -20.19 -17.07
C GLU A 33 -9.07 -21.68 -17.05
N LEU A 34 -8.84 -22.20 -15.86
CA LEU A 34 -8.67 -23.63 -15.61
C LEU A 34 -9.60 -24.03 -14.47
N LYS A 35 -10.55 -24.95 -14.75
CA LYS A 35 -11.36 -25.58 -13.72
C LYS A 35 -10.54 -26.66 -13.02
N THR A 36 -10.51 -26.65 -11.70
CA THR A 36 -9.83 -27.63 -10.84
C THR A 36 -10.84 -28.37 -9.97
N SER A 37 -10.40 -29.39 -9.24
CA SER A 37 -11.24 -30.07 -8.26
C SER A 37 -11.70 -29.18 -7.10
N SER A 38 -10.94 -28.10 -6.80
CA SER A 38 -11.21 -27.17 -5.70
C SER A 38 -11.78 -25.82 -6.13
N GLY A 39 -12.12 -25.63 -7.42
CA GLY A 39 -12.66 -24.37 -7.92
C GLY A 39 -12.13 -23.95 -9.28
N TYR A 40 -11.83 -22.68 -9.43
CA TYR A 40 -11.39 -22.06 -10.68
C TYR A 40 -10.11 -21.27 -10.49
N ASN A 41 -9.20 -21.44 -11.41
CA ASN A 41 -7.97 -20.66 -11.51
C ASN A 41 -8.04 -19.74 -12.73
N TYR A 42 -7.74 -18.46 -12.53
CA TYR A 42 -7.60 -17.49 -13.61
C TYR A 42 -6.14 -17.03 -13.63
N GLU A 43 -5.46 -17.35 -14.71
CA GLU A 43 -4.02 -17.18 -14.83
C GLU A 43 -3.66 -16.06 -15.79
N THR A 44 -2.89 -15.09 -15.31
CA THR A 44 -2.30 -14.02 -16.13
C THR A 44 -0.80 -14.25 -16.29
N ASN A 45 -0.09 -13.27 -16.85
CA ASN A 45 1.36 -13.33 -16.94
C ASN A 45 2.05 -13.40 -15.56
N SER A 46 1.60 -12.57 -14.60
CA SER A 46 2.26 -12.40 -13.30
C SER A 46 1.46 -12.93 -12.12
N TYR A 47 0.17 -13.25 -12.31
CA TYR A 47 -0.74 -13.62 -11.23
C TYR A 47 -1.44 -14.95 -11.49
N LEU A 48 -1.71 -15.66 -10.39
CA LEU A 48 -2.63 -16.78 -10.29
C LEU A 48 -3.77 -16.38 -9.35
N ILE A 49 -4.97 -16.20 -9.89
CA ILE A 49 -6.18 -15.90 -9.12
C ILE A 49 -6.92 -17.20 -8.89
N ILE A 50 -7.11 -17.59 -7.63
CA ILE A 50 -7.76 -18.83 -7.22
C ILE A 50 -9.10 -18.47 -6.61
N ALA A 51 -10.18 -19.04 -7.13
CA ALA A 51 -11.53 -18.85 -6.61
C ALA A 51 -12.21 -20.21 -6.38
N ASN A 52 -12.96 -20.33 -5.28
CA ASN A 52 -13.70 -21.55 -4.96
C ASN A 52 -14.94 -21.77 -5.85
N GLN A 53 -15.37 -20.72 -6.57
CA GLN A 53 -16.45 -20.80 -7.55
C GLN A 53 -16.14 -20.01 -8.81
N LYS A 54 -16.96 -20.21 -9.85
CA LYS A 54 -16.84 -19.48 -11.11
C LYS A 54 -17.21 -18.01 -10.92
N ILE A 55 -16.27 -17.14 -11.27
CA ILE A 55 -16.47 -15.68 -11.26
C ILE A 55 -16.99 -15.24 -12.64
N LYS A 56 -17.88 -14.23 -12.65
CA LYS A 56 -18.36 -13.62 -13.88
C LYS A 56 -17.20 -13.06 -14.69
N GLN A 57 -17.16 -13.33 -15.99
CA GLN A 57 -16.09 -12.93 -16.90
C GLN A 57 -15.71 -11.45 -16.78
N SER A 58 -16.71 -10.55 -16.75
CA SER A 58 -16.43 -9.11 -16.60
C SER A 58 -15.71 -8.76 -15.30
N THR A 59 -15.98 -9.48 -14.21
CA THR A 59 -15.31 -9.31 -12.92
C THR A 59 -13.87 -9.85 -12.98
N VAL A 60 -13.68 -11.00 -13.65
CA VAL A 60 -12.34 -11.55 -13.90
C VAL A 60 -11.50 -10.56 -14.72
N ASP A 61 -12.06 -9.98 -15.79
CA ASP A 61 -11.40 -8.97 -16.62
C ASP A 61 -10.94 -7.76 -15.78
N GLU A 62 -11.78 -7.30 -14.86
CA GLU A 62 -11.46 -6.18 -13.98
C GLU A 62 -10.35 -6.54 -12.98
N ILE A 63 -10.48 -7.69 -12.30
CA ILE A 63 -9.51 -8.14 -11.28
C ILE A 63 -8.15 -8.43 -11.93
N THR A 64 -8.11 -9.12 -13.05
CA THR A 64 -6.86 -9.45 -13.75
C THR A 64 -6.15 -8.20 -14.29
N THR A 65 -6.91 -7.26 -14.85
CA THR A 65 -6.37 -5.97 -15.28
C THR A 65 -5.83 -5.17 -14.10
N LEU A 66 -6.55 -5.17 -12.97
CA LEU A 66 -6.14 -4.49 -11.76
C LEU A 66 -4.84 -5.08 -11.21
N THR A 67 -4.75 -6.40 -11.03
CA THR A 67 -3.58 -7.07 -10.45
C THR A 67 -2.32 -6.80 -11.28
N GLU A 68 -2.39 -6.95 -12.61
CA GLU A 68 -1.25 -6.64 -13.48
C GLU A 68 -0.87 -5.16 -13.46
N SER A 69 -1.84 -4.26 -13.27
CA SER A 69 -1.60 -2.81 -13.28
C SER A 69 -0.88 -2.28 -12.06
N VAL A 70 -1.12 -2.86 -10.87
CA VAL A 70 -0.51 -2.41 -9.61
C VAL A 70 1.01 -2.42 -9.72
N ARG A 71 1.57 -3.52 -10.17
CA ARG A 71 3.01 -3.65 -10.33
C ARG A 71 3.59 -2.66 -11.34
N ARG A 72 2.89 -2.46 -12.46
CA ARG A 72 3.29 -1.47 -13.47
C ARG A 72 3.23 -0.06 -12.93
N ALA A 73 2.20 0.28 -12.15
CA ALA A 73 2.08 1.58 -11.51
C ALA A 73 3.24 1.85 -10.54
N LEU A 74 3.65 0.85 -9.73
CA LEU A 74 4.79 0.97 -8.82
C LEU A 74 6.13 1.16 -9.55
N VAL A 75 6.32 0.51 -10.71
CA VAL A 75 7.53 0.65 -11.53
C VAL A 75 7.58 2.02 -12.21
N LEU A 76 6.43 2.55 -12.63
CA LEU A 76 6.33 3.88 -13.25
C LEU A 76 6.56 5.01 -12.25
N PHE A 77 6.42 4.72 -10.97
CA PHE A 77 6.66 5.67 -9.91
C PHE A 77 8.14 6.06 -9.88
N PRO A 78 8.48 7.37 -9.80
CA PRO A 78 9.87 7.82 -9.95
C PRO A 78 10.82 7.36 -8.85
N LEU A 79 10.33 6.70 -7.81
CA LEU A 79 11.13 6.18 -6.69
C LEU A 79 11.53 4.72 -6.84
N GLN A 80 11.09 4.03 -7.89
CA GLN A 80 11.35 2.60 -8.06
C GLN A 80 11.03 1.80 -6.79
N LEU A 81 9.77 1.86 -6.35
CA LEU A 81 9.28 1.20 -5.13
C LEU A 81 9.41 -0.32 -5.16
N ILE A 82 9.67 -0.92 -6.32
CA ILE A 82 9.96 -2.35 -6.47
C ILE A 82 11.43 -2.53 -6.74
N VAL A 83 12.10 -3.28 -5.87
CA VAL A 83 13.51 -3.63 -6.05
C VAL A 83 13.67 -4.63 -7.18
N LYS A 84 14.44 -4.27 -8.20
CA LYS A 84 14.87 -5.22 -9.24
C LYS A 84 15.66 -6.36 -8.57
N GLY A 85 15.28 -7.61 -8.80
CA GLY A 85 15.99 -8.79 -8.30
C GLY A 85 15.23 -9.63 -7.28
N HIS A 86 14.13 -9.13 -6.67
CA HIS A 86 13.24 -9.96 -5.84
C HIS A 86 12.16 -10.70 -6.63
N GLN A 87 12.30 -10.68 -7.93
CA GLN A 87 11.41 -11.39 -8.82
C GLN A 87 12.01 -12.76 -9.09
N ASP A 88 11.60 -13.73 -8.32
CA ASP A 88 11.58 -15.08 -8.85
C ASP A 88 10.56 -15.07 -10.00
N ASN A 89 11.06 -14.73 -11.20
CA ASN A 89 10.24 -14.57 -12.41
C ASN A 89 9.51 -15.87 -12.82
N LYS A 90 9.72 -16.94 -12.06
CA LYS A 90 9.10 -18.26 -12.28
C LYS A 90 7.85 -18.47 -11.44
N LYS A 91 7.64 -17.73 -10.33
CA LYS A 91 6.51 -17.93 -9.43
C LYS A 91 5.51 -16.78 -9.56
N LYS A 92 4.28 -17.12 -9.92
CA LYS A 92 3.19 -16.14 -9.99
C LYS A 92 2.76 -15.69 -8.59
N HIS A 93 2.35 -14.44 -8.47
CA HIS A 93 1.69 -13.94 -7.28
C HIS A 93 0.31 -14.55 -7.14
N VAL A 94 -0.07 -14.96 -5.94
CA VAL A 94 -1.36 -15.60 -5.70
C VAL A 94 -2.34 -14.60 -5.10
N VAL A 95 -3.54 -14.54 -5.68
CA VAL A 95 -4.70 -13.85 -5.13
C VAL A 95 -5.79 -14.89 -4.93
N ARG A 96 -6.22 -15.07 -3.68
CA ARG A 96 -7.28 -16.02 -3.32
C ARG A 96 -8.59 -15.28 -3.08
N ILE A 97 -9.62 -15.64 -3.83
CA ILE A 97 -10.93 -15.02 -3.79
C ILE A 97 -11.92 -16.02 -3.20
N PHE A 98 -12.52 -15.65 -2.09
CA PHE A 98 -13.60 -16.40 -1.45
C PHE A 98 -14.94 -15.83 -1.90
N GLU A 99 -15.95 -16.67 -2.13
CA GLU A 99 -17.28 -16.21 -2.52
C GLU A 99 -17.88 -15.32 -1.45
N LYS A 100 -17.87 -15.83 -0.20
CA LYS A 100 -18.52 -15.21 0.95
C LYS A 100 -17.52 -14.69 1.97
N GLU A 101 -17.91 -13.65 2.70
CA GLU A 101 -17.14 -13.13 3.82
C GLU A 101 -16.88 -14.20 4.89
N SER A 102 -17.86 -15.06 5.17
CA SER A 102 -17.70 -16.16 6.14
C SER A 102 -16.57 -17.13 5.77
N GLU A 103 -16.42 -17.46 4.49
CA GLU A 103 -15.34 -18.34 4.00
C GLU A 103 -13.98 -17.64 4.11
N TYR A 104 -13.96 -16.35 3.77
CA TYR A 104 -12.77 -15.52 3.93
C TYR A 104 -12.31 -15.50 5.39
N LEU A 105 -13.21 -15.25 6.35
CA LEU A 105 -12.89 -15.25 7.78
C LEU A 105 -12.43 -16.61 8.29
N ASN A 106 -13.05 -17.71 7.79
CA ASN A 106 -12.66 -19.07 8.14
C ASN A 106 -11.28 -19.48 7.57
N SER A 107 -10.75 -18.74 6.61
CA SER A 107 -9.40 -18.99 6.05
C SER A 107 -8.25 -18.50 6.94
N GLY A 108 -8.54 -18.08 8.17
CA GLY A 108 -7.54 -17.60 9.14
C GLY A 108 -7.18 -16.12 8.97
N THR A 109 -7.98 -15.37 8.21
CA THR A 109 -7.78 -13.92 8.07
C THR A 109 -8.19 -13.19 9.36
N PRO A 110 -7.57 -12.04 9.67
CA PRO A 110 -7.94 -11.27 10.85
C PRO A 110 -9.39 -10.80 10.81
N LYS A 111 -10.10 -10.89 11.94
CA LYS A 111 -11.47 -10.37 12.05
C LYS A 111 -11.48 -8.84 11.79
N GLY A 112 -12.52 -8.38 11.09
CA GLY A 112 -12.70 -6.97 10.75
C GLY A 112 -11.89 -6.50 9.53
N THR A 113 -11.19 -7.40 8.83
CA THR A 113 -10.60 -7.11 7.54
C THR A 113 -11.51 -7.60 6.42
N ILE A 114 -11.52 -6.93 5.29
CA ILE A 114 -12.25 -7.30 4.06
C ILE A 114 -11.30 -7.70 2.93
N GLY A 115 -10.01 -7.49 3.12
CA GLY A 115 -8.87 -7.96 2.36
C GLY A 115 -7.68 -8.12 3.29
N TYR A 116 -6.74 -8.96 2.93
CA TYR A 116 -5.56 -9.24 3.75
C TYR A 116 -4.41 -9.80 2.92
N PHE A 117 -3.25 -9.18 3.02
CA PHE A 117 -2.01 -9.77 2.54
C PHE A 117 -1.38 -10.64 3.64
N ASP A 118 -1.34 -11.93 3.40
CA ASP A 118 -0.69 -12.89 4.28
C ASP A 118 0.80 -12.97 3.97
N GLY A 119 1.62 -12.32 4.78
CA GLY A 119 3.07 -12.27 4.60
C GLY A 119 3.74 -13.64 4.70
N SER A 120 3.13 -14.64 5.35
CA SER A 120 3.66 -16.00 5.50
C SER A 120 3.46 -16.83 4.23
N SER A 121 2.24 -16.85 3.69
CA SER A 121 1.93 -17.54 2.43
C SER A 121 2.23 -16.69 1.20
N LYS A 122 2.45 -15.38 1.37
CA LYS A 122 2.60 -14.36 0.32
C LYS A 122 1.38 -14.27 -0.62
N GLU A 123 0.21 -14.61 -0.09
CA GLU A 123 -1.06 -14.54 -0.80
C GLU A 123 -1.85 -13.30 -0.39
N VAL A 124 -2.53 -12.68 -1.35
CA VAL A 124 -3.62 -11.75 -1.06
C VAL A 124 -4.91 -12.55 -0.96
N LYS A 125 -5.65 -12.37 0.12
CA LYS A 125 -6.95 -12.98 0.38
C LYS A 125 -8.03 -11.92 0.37
N VAL A 126 -9.17 -12.15 -0.29
CA VAL A 126 -10.27 -11.18 -0.37
C VAL A 126 -11.60 -11.90 -0.54
N SER A 127 -12.69 -11.33 0.02
CA SER A 127 -14.04 -11.79 -0.27
C SER A 127 -14.59 -11.15 -1.53
N LEU A 128 -15.18 -11.96 -2.41
CA LEU A 128 -15.83 -11.50 -3.63
C LEU A 128 -17.03 -10.59 -3.33
N GLU A 129 -17.78 -10.87 -2.26
CA GLU A 129 -18.89 -10.03 -1.82
C GLU A 129 -18.45 -8.58 -1.65
N HIS A 130 -17.28 -8.33 -1.03
CA HIS A 130 -16.76 -6.97 -0.86
C HIS A 130 -16.28 -6.34 -2.16
N LEU A 131 -15.92 -7.13 -3.16
CA LEU A 131 -15.49 -6.60 -4.47
C LEU A 131 -16.68 -6.26 -5.37
N ILE A 132 -17.83 -6.96 -5.25
CA ILE A 132 -18.99 -6.83 -6.16
C ILE A 132 -20.22 -6.23 -5.50
N GLU A 133 -20.38 -6.35 -4.17
CA GLU A 133 -21.57 -5.84 -3.46
C GLU A 133 -21.56 -4.33 -3.32
N THR A 134 -22.34 -3.68 -4.15
CA THR A 134 -22.63 -2.25 -3.96
C THR A 134 -24.11 -1.90 -4.18
N LYS A 135 -24.94 -2.87 -4.56
CA LYS A 135 -26.34 -2.56 -4.87
C LYS A 135 -27.33 -2.78 -3.73
N ASN A 136 -27.02 -3.61 -2.72
CA ASN A 136 -28.05 -4.08 -1.80
C ASN A 136 -27.93 -3.64 -0.34
N LYS A 137 -26.88 -2.93 0.09
CA LYS A 137 -26.73 -2.53 1.51
C LYS A 137 -26.56 -1.02 1.75
N GLY A 138 -27.17 -0.18 0.92
CA GLY A 138 -27.13 1.27 1.15
C GLY A 138 -25.74 1.91 1.01
N SER A 139 -24.74 1.18 0.58
CA SER A 139 -23.41 1.75 0.31
C SER A 139 -23.45 2.56 -0.99
N ASN A 140 -23.26 3.87 -0.89
CA ASN A 140 -23.12 4.78 -2.02
C ASN A 140 -21.77 4.64 -2.75
N LEU A 141 -21.04 3.52 -2.58
CA LEU A 141 -19.75 3.31 -3.20
C LEU A 141 -19.88 3.19 -4.71
N GLN A 142 -19.23 4.08 -5.42
CA GLN A 142 -19.16 4.01 -6.89
C GLN A 142 -18.36 2.76 -7.32
N PRO A 143 -18.67 2.14 -8.47
CA PRO A 143 -17.94 0.98 -8.96
C PRO A 143 -16.41 1.11 -8.94
N ARG A 144 -15.91 2.33 -9.19
CA ARG A 144 -14.48 2.66 -9.16
C ARG A 144 -13.81 2.56 -7.77
N GLN A 145 -14.60 2.52 -6.70
CA GLN A 145 -14.10 2.51 -5.32
C GLN A 145 -13.97 1.09 -4.74
N ARG A 146 -14.62 0.10 -5.36
CA ARG A 146 -14.67 -1.29 -4.90
C ARG A 146 -13.31 -1.94 -4.77
N TYR A 147 -12.41 -1.60 -5.68
CA TYR A 147 -11.12 -2.26 -5.78
C TYR A 147 -10.00 -1.57 -4.99
N ARG A 148 -10.29 -0.46 -4.31
CA ARG A 148 -9.25 0.28 -3.56
C ARG A 148 -8.59 -0.56 -2.50
N LEU A 149 -9.37 -1.37 -1.79
CA LEU A 149 -8.82 -2.27 -0.79
C LEU A 149 -7.98 -3.38 -1.43
N LEU A 150 -8.46 -3.96 -2.54
CA LEU A 150 -7.66 -4.95 -3.25
C LEU A 150 -6.34 -4.34 -3.73
N VAL A 151 -6.35 -3.08 -4.21
CA VAL A 151 -5.11 -2.36 -4.55
C VAL A 151 -4.19 -2.24 -3.35
N HIS A 152 -4.71 -1.89 -2.18
CA HIS A 152 -3.95 -1.80 -0.93
C HIS A 152 -3.17 -3.09 -0.66
N GLU A 153 -3.83 -4.23 -0.65
CA GLU A 153 -3.23 -5.53 -0.38
C GLU A 153 -2.25 -5.97 -1.49
N LEU A 154 -2.57 -5.65 -2.75
CA LEU A 154 -1.67 -5.92 -3.87
C LEU A 154 -0.39 -5.08 -3.83
N ILE A 155 -0.43 -3.87 -3.29
CA ILE A 155 0.77 -3.06 -3.05
C ILE A 155 1.68 -3.74 -2.04
N HIS A 156 1.14 -4.23 -0.92
CA HIS A 156 1.91 -4.99 0.05
C HIS A 156 2.55 -6.23 -0.58
N GLN A 157 1.79 -7.01 -1.35
CA GLN A 157 2.30 -8.18 -2.06
C GLN A 157 3.41 -7.81 -3.06
N ALA A 158 3.20 -6.76 -3.84
CA ALA A 158 4.17 -6.31 -4.85
C ALA A 158 5.45 -5.75 -4.25
N MET A 159 5.39 -5.12 -3.07
CA MET A 159 6.56 -4.64 -2.33
C MET A 159 7.36 -5.79 -1.70
N GLY A 160 6.72 -6.94 -1.44
CA GLY A 160 7.38 -8.15 -0.97
C GLY A 160 8.22 -7.91 0.30
N ASP A 161 9.51 -8.28 0.26
CA ASP A 161 10.38 -8.15 1.43
C ASP A 161 10.65 -6.70 1.84
N GLN A 162 10.53 -5.77 0.91
CA GLN A 162 10.66 -4.35 1.21
C GLN A 162 9.56 -3.86 2.15
N PHE A 163 8.36 -4.44 2.07
CA PHE A 163 7.26 -4.17 2.98
C PHE A 163 7.66 -4.35 4.46
N HIS A 164 8.35 -5.46 4.76
CA HIS A 164 8.80 -5.75 6.14
C HIS A 164 9.98 -4.89 6.60
N ALA A 165 10.70 -4.28 5.68
CA ALA A 165 11.85 -3.44 5.98
C ALA A 165 11.50 -1.97 6.20
N LEU A 166 10.30 -1.55 5.82
CA LEU A 166 9.83 -0.19 6.01
C LEU A 166 9.14 -0.02 7.38
N PRO A 167 9.16 1.19 7.95
CA PRO A 167 8.29 1.51 9.08
C PRO A 167 6.82 1.28 8.69
N THR A 168 6.01 0.78 9.61
CA THR A 168 4.61 0.44 9.34
C THR A 168 3.83 1.60 8.74
N TRP A 169 4.01 2.82 9.25
CA TRP A 169 3.34 3.99 8.71
C TRP A 169 3.67 4.26 7.23
N LEU A 170 4.89 3.94 6.79
CA LEU A 170 5.29 4.19 5.40
C LEU A 170 4.79 3.09 4.48
N SER A 171 4.84 1.83 4.88
CA SER A 171 4.28 0.73 4.10
C SER A 171 2.77 0.86 3.94
N GLU A 172 2.04 1.15 5.01
CA GLU A 172 0.59 1.41 4.97
C GLU A 172 0.27 2.68 4.19
N GLY A 173 1.04 3.75 4.41
CA GLY A 173 0.86 5.01 3.70
C GLY A 173 1.10 4.91 2.19
N ILE A 174 2.05 4.09 1.74
CA ILE A 174 2.26 3.82 0.30
C ILE A 174 1.05 3.04 -0.26
N ALA A 175 0.58 2.03 0.45
CA ALA A 175 -0.59 1.26 0.03
C ALA A 175 -1.84 2.14 -0.08
N GLU A 176 -2.12 2.99 0.92
CA GLU A 176 -3.21 3.96 0.91
C GLU A 176 -3.06 5.00 -0.21
N TYR A 177 -1.85 5.50 -0.43
CA TYR A 177 -1.58 6.48 -1.49
C TYR A 177 -1.92 5.93 -2.86
N PHE A 178 -1.41 4.74 -3.23
CA PHE A 178 -1.73 4.12 -4.52
C PHE A 178 -3.18 3.71 -4.64
N SER A 179 -3.82 3.27 -3.55
CA SER A 179 -5.26 2.99 -3.50
C SER A 179 -6.08 4.23 -3.80
N ALA A 180 -5.69 5.38 -3.25
CA ALA A 180 -6.34 6.66 -3.53
C ALA A 180 -6.16 7.11 -4.98
N LEU A 181 -5.00 6.84 -5.59
CA LEU A 181 -4.71 7.25 -6.98
C LEU A 181 -5.44 6.39 -8.02
N GLN A 182 -5.90 5.20 -7.66
CA GLN A 182 -6.66 4.34 -8.55
C GLN A 182 -8.10 4.84 -8.67
N TYR A 183 -8.55 5.19 -9.88
CA TYR A 183 -9.89 5.71 -10.13
C TYR A 183 -10.79 4.74 -10.91
N ALA A 184 -10.22 3.70 -11.52
CA ALA A 184 -10.92 2.58 -12.13
C ALA A 184 -9.96 1.38 -12.22
N PRO A 185 -10.43 0.14 -12.41
CA PRO A 185 -9.56 -1.02 -12.57
C PRO A 185 -8.47 -0.78 -13.61
N GLY A 186 -7.22 -0.86 -13.18
CA GLY A 186 -6.05 -0.63 -14.04
C GLY A 186 -5.74 0.82 -14.40
N ARG A 187 -6.46 1.79 -13.83
CA ARG A 187 -6.30 3.21 -14.16
C ARG A 187 -5.89 4.03 -12.96
N TYR A 188 -4.79 4.75 -13.08
CA TYR A 188 -4.20 5.57 -12.03
C TYR A 188 -4.05 7.01 -12.50
N ARG A 189 -4.31 7.96 -11.62
CA ARG A 189 -4.08 9.38 -11.87
C ARG A 189 -3.06 9.90 -10.89
N PHE A 190 -1.91 10.33 -11.41
CA PHE A 190 -0.80 10.86 -10.63
C PHE A 190 -0.75 12.40 -10.57
N SER A 191 -1.71 13.08 -11.17
CA SER A 191 -1.86 14.54 -11.11
C SER A 191 -3.11 14.92 -10.30
N ASN A 192 -3.04 16.04 -9.58
CA ASN A 192 -4.13 16.52 -8.71
C ASN A 192 -4.54 15.49 -7.63
N CYS A 193 -3.57 14.81 -7.04
CA CYS A 193 -3.78 13.72 -6.09
C CYS A 193 -4.61 14.11 -4.86
N SER A 194 -4.60 15.38 -4.45
CA SER A 194 -5.39 15.87 -3.32
C SER A 194 -6.89 15.58 -3.46
N LYS A 195 -7.47 15.76 -4.66
CA LYS A 195 -8.88 15.46 -4.89
C LYS A 195 -9.18 13.98 -4.71
N GLN A 196 -8.33 13.11 -5.25
CA GLN A 196 -8.50 11.66 -5.12
C GLN A 196 -8.29 11.18 -3.68
N ILE A 197 -7.31 11.76 -2.98
CA ILE A 197 -7.06 11.45 -1.57
C ILE A 197 -8.27 11.85 -0.71
N ILE A 198 -8.84 13.03 -0.90
CA ILE A 198 -10.06 13.45 -0.18
C ILE A 198 -11.23 12.50 -0.52
N GLU A 199 -11.41 12.15 -1.78
CA GLU A 199 -12.45 11.20 -2.19
C GLU A 199 -12.23 9.82 -1.57
N HIS A 200 -10.98 9.35 -1.50
CA HIS A 200 -10.62 8.08 -0.87
C HIS A 200 -10.94 8.10 0.63
N LEU A 201 -10.51 9.12 1.34
CA LEU A 201 -10.81 9.28 2.77
C LEU A 201 -12.32 9.30 3.04
N ASN A 202 -13.08 10.07 2.27
CA ASN A 202 -14.52 10.20 2.45
C ASN A 202 -15.29 8.91 2.15
N THR A 203 -14.77 8.04 1.30
CA THR A 203 -15.46 6.82 0.90
C THR A 203 -15.03 5.59 1.65
N VAL A 204 -13.74 5.43 1.91
CA VAL A 204 -13.20 4.23 2.55
C VAL A 204 -13.27 4.35 4.07
N TRP A 205 -12.98 5.53 4.59
CA TRP A 205 -12.74 5.69 6.02
C TRP A 205 -13.78 6.54 6.76
N LEU A 206 -14.34 7.57 6.14
CA LEU A 206 -15.20 8.54 6.82
C LEU A 206 -16.69 8.30 6.58
N HIS A 207 -17.04 7.39 5.68
CA HIS A 207 -18.43 7.12 5.29
C HIS A 207 -19.26 8.39 5.03
N GLY A 208 -18.59 9.44 4.55
CA GLY A 208 -19.23 10.71 4.26
C GLY A 208 -18.24 11.87 4.11
N LYS A 209 -18.77 13.00 3.66
CA LYS A 209 -18.00 14.23 3.45
C LYS A 209 -17.66 14.87 4.81
N GLN A 210 -16.39 14.95 5.16
CA GLN A 210 -15.94 15.67 6.34
C GLN A 210 -14.97 16.78 5.93
N SER A 211 -15.07 17.91 6.62
CA SER A 211 -14.15 19.05 6.47
C SER A 211 -13.03 19.03 7.49
N ILE A 212 -13.19 18.26 8.58
CA ILE A 212 -12.22 18.17 9.69
C ILE A 212 -11.83 16.70 9.88
N VAL A 213 -10.52 16.45 9.96
CA VAL A 213 -9.94 15.12 10.16
C VAL A 213 -8.95 15.16 11.32
N GLU A 214 -9.25 14.40 12.38
CA GLU A 214 -8.34 14.23 13.51
C GLU A 214 -7.44 13.02 13.30
N VAL A 215 -6.12 13.23 13.44
CA VAL A 215 -5.11 12.20 13.22
C VAL A 215 -4.05 12.22 14.32
N PRO A 216 -3.37 11.09 14.59
CA PRO A 216 -2.28 11.06 15.56
C PRO A 216 -1.09 11.94 15.09
N PRO A 217 -0.36 12.56 16.03
CA PRO A 217 0.88 13.27 15.73
C PRO A 217 1.89 12.37 15.02
N ILE A 218 2.67 12.96 14.11
CA ILE A 218 3.70 12.23 13.36
C ILE A 218 4.70 11.55 14.30
N GLN A 219 5.03 12.18 15.41
CA GLN A 219 5.93 11.59 16.43
C GLN A 219 5.41 10.26 16.99
N ILE A 220 4.08 10.14 17.19
CA ILE A 220 3.46 8.90 17.66
C ILE A 220 3.43 7.88 16.52
N LEU A 221 2.97 8.30 15.34
CA LEU A 221 2.84 7.45 14.17
C LEU A 221 4.18 6.77 13.78
N THR A 222 5.27 7.54 13.77
CA THR A 222 6.59 7.06 13.33
C THR A 222 7.29 6.12 14.31
N LYS A 223 6.85 6.09 15.57
CA LYS A 223 7.31 5.16 16.60
C LYS A 223 6.45 3.91 16.75
N MET A 224 5.31 3.87 16.08
CA MET A 224 4.36 2.77 16.21
C MET A 224 4.92 1.48 15.59
N SER A 225 4.98 0.41 16.38
CA SER A 225 5.36 -0.91 15.89
C SER A 225 4.23 -1.55 15.09
N THR A 226 4.56 -2.53 14.23
CA THR A 226 3.55 -3.31 13.49
C THR A 226 2.56 -4.00 14.42
N HIS A 227 3.04 -4.49 15.58
CA HIS A 227 2.16 -5.11 16.57
C HIS A 227 1.16 -4.12 17.16
N THR A 228 1.62 -2.94 17.57
CA THR A 228 0.74 -1.87 18.08
C THR A 228 -0.25 -1.42 17.02
N TRP A 229 0.22 -1.26 15.77
CA TRP A 229 -0.64 -0.93 14.64
C TRP A 229 -1.77 -1.94 14.46
N ALA A 230 -1.45 -3.23 14.40
CA ALA A 230 -2.43 -4.29 14.23
C ALA A 230 -3.42 -4.41 15.41
N LYS A 231 -2.92 -4.29 16.65
CA LYS A 231 -3.77 -4.32 17.84
C LYS A 231 -4.82 -3.22 17.86
N ASP A 232 -4.41 -1.98 17.61
CA ASP A 232 -5.32 -0.83 17.61
C ASP A 232 -6.37 -0.90 16.49
N THR A 233 -5.98 -1.43 15.33
CA THR A 233 -6.90 -1.60 14.19
C THR A 233 -8.05 -2.55 14.52
N ARG A 234 -7.79 -3.59 15.32
CA ARG A 234 -8.80 -4.58 15.73
C ARG A 234 -9.75 -4.08 16.82
N ILE A 235 -9.29 -3.12 17.64
CA ILE A 235 -10.05 -2.69 18.84
C ILE A 235 -11.01 -1.55 18.52
N ASN A 236 -10.64 -0.64 17.64
CA ASN A 236 -11.39 0.58 17.41
C ASN A 236 -11.24 1.09 15.97
N GLU A 237 -12.32 1.01 15.20
CA GLU A 237 -12.36 1.44 13.80
C GLU A 237 -11.99 2.94 13.62
N LYS A 238 -12.45 3.82 14.50
CA LYS A 238 -12.11 5.25 14.45
C LYS A 238 -10.60 5.47 14.67
N LYS A 239 -9.97 4.71 15.57
CA LYS A 239 -8.52 4.77 15.78
C LYS A 239 -7.75 4.18 14.60
N ALA A 240 -8.26 3.09 14.03
CA ALA A 240 -7.70 2.50 12.82
C ALA A 240 -7.69 3.54 11.70
N TYR A 241 -8.85 4.11 11.39
CA TYR A 241 -8.99 5.16 10.41
C TYR A 241 -7.97 6.30 10.59
N ALA A 242 -7.88 6.86 11.78
CA ALA A 242 -7.00 8.00 12.06
C ALA A 242 -5.52 7.69 11.75
N LYS A 243 -5.05 6.46 12.00
CA LYS A 243 -3.69 6.03 11.69
C LYS A 243 -3.44 5.93 10.19
N TYR A 244 -4.35 5.29 9.45
CA TYR A 244 -4.25 5.16 8.00
C TYR A 244 -4.31 6.53 7.32
N ALA A 245 -5.18 7.43 7.77
CA ALA A 245 -5.24 8.80 7.29
C ALA A 245 -3.94 9.57 7.57
N SER A 246 -3.39 9.46 8.78
CA SER A 246 -2.11 10.09 9.13
C SER A 246 -0.96 9.55 8.27
N ALA A 247 -0.90 8.24 8.07
CA ALA A 247 0.09 7.58 7.21
C ALA A 247 -0.02 8.05 5.76
N LEU A 248 -1.24 8.15 5.24
CA LEU A 248 -1.51 8.68 3.89
C LEU A 248 -1.06 10.13 3.74
N PHE A 249 -1.39 11.01 4.70
CA PHE A 249 -0.97 12.41 4.64
C PHE A 249 0.55 12.56 4.73
N LEU A 250 1.21 11.80 5.61
CA LEU A 250 2.66 11.85 5.73
C LEU A 250 3.34 11.29 4.48
N THR A 251 2.82 10.22 3.91
CA THR A 251 3.33 9.65 2.65
C THR A 251 3.13 10.63 1.49
N HIS A 252 1.95 11.24 1.36
CA HIS A 252 1.71 12.28 0.37
C HIS A 252 2.70 13.44 0.54
N TYR A 253 2.98 13.87 1.79
CA TYR A 253 3.98 14.89 2.07
C TYR A 253 5.35 14.47 1.54
N GLN A 254 5.80 13.26 1.82
CA GLN A 254 7.09 12.75 1.35
C GLN A 254 7.17 12.63 -0.18
N MET A 255 6.07 12.24 -0.80
CA MET A 255 5.99 12.01 -2.24
C MET A 255 5.88 13.31 -3.06
N GLU A 256 5.14 14.30 -2.57
CA GLU A 256 4.77 15.47 -3.36
C GLU A 256 5.25 16.81 -2.79
N LEU A 257 5.38 16.95 -1.46
CA LEU A 257 5.60 18.24 -0.82
C LEU A 257 7.03 18.41 -0.27
N ALA A 258 7.67 17.34 0.19
CA ALA A 258 8.94 17.42 0.91
C ALA A 258 10.11 17.88 0.02
N SER A 259 10.12 17.52 -1.24
CA SER A 259 11.02 18.09 -2.25
C SER A 259 10.59 17.68 -3.65
N ARG A 260 10.81 18.56 -4.63
CA ARG A 260 10.62 18.23 -6.05
C ARG A 260 11.51 17.07 -6.51
N GLU A 261 12.59 16.80 -5.81
CA GLU A 261 13.57 15.78 -6.15
C GLU A 261 13.37 14.45 -5.40
N LEU A 262 12.42 14.38 -4.46
CA LEU A 262 12.15 13.18 -3.65
C LEU A 262 13.39 12.57 -2.95
N GLY A 263 14.47 13.37 -2.82
CA GLY A 263 15.80 12.87 -2.45
C GLY A 263 15.84 12.16 -1.09
N GLY A 264 15.10 12.64 -0.09
CA GLY A 264 15.04 12.00 1.23
C GLY A 264 14.38 10.64 1.19
N LEU A 265 13.20 10.55 0.56
CA LEU A 265 12.47 9.29 0.45
C LEU A 265 13.23 8.28 -0.44
N ARG A 266 13.80 8.73 -1.56
CA ARG A 266 14.63 7.86 -2.41
C ARG A 266 15.79 7.25 -1.62
N LYS A 267 16.59 8.08 -0.94
CA LYS A 267 17.73 7.63 -0.14
C LYS A 267 17.28 6.65 0.98
N PHE A 268 16.15 6.93 1.61
CA PHE A 268 15.59 6.04 2.62
C PHE A 268 15.22 4.66 2.05
N LEU A 269 14.57 4.62 0.89
CA LEU A 269 14.20 3.38 0.22
C LEU A 269 15.43 2.60 -0.27
N GLU A 270 16.46 3.29 -0.82
CA GLU A 270 17.72 2.68 -1.21
C GLU A 270 18.44 2.05 -0.01
N ASN A 271 18.50 2.74 1.13
CA ASN A 271 19.07 2.19 2.36
C ASN A 271 18.28 0.98 2.88
N SER A 272 16.95 0.98 2.74
CA SER A 272 16.12 -0.18 3.12
C SER A 272 16.50 -1.43 2.32
N VAL A 273 16.75 -1.27 1.03
CA VAL A 273 17.20 -2.36 0.15
C VAL A 273 18.56 -2.88 0.56
N ILE A 274 19.51 -1.99 0.82
CA ILE A 274 20.86 -2.36 1.26
C ILE A 274 20.76 -3.17 2.56
N ASN A 275 19.99 -2.69 3.53
CA ASN A 275 19.82 -3.38 4.82
C ASN A 275 19.19 -4.77 4.68
N ILE A 276 18.23 -4.94 3.75
CA ILE A 276 17.66 -6.26 3.43
C ILE A 276 18.73 -7.21 2.89
N HIS A 277 19.52 -6.74 1.94
CA HIS A 277 20.60 -7.55 1.33
C HIS A 277 21.65 -7.92 2.37
N GLU A 278 22.06 -7.00 3.23
CA GLU A 278 23.05 -7.28 4.29
C GLU A 278 22.53 -8.30 5.30
N HIS A 279 21.29 -8.15 5.73
CA HIS A 279 20.64 -9.10 6.64
C HIS A 279 20.63 -10.52 6.05
N ARG A 280 20.26 -10.68 4.78
CA ARG A 280 20.19 -11.99 4.11
C ARG A 280 21.55 -12.63 3.88
N ASN A 281 22.53 -11.82 3.47
CA ASN A 281 23.82 -12.35 3.04
C ASN A 281 24.82 -12.53 4.18
N LYS A 282 24.68 -11.76 5.26
CA LYS A 282 25.67 -11.72 6.34
C LYS A 282 25.15 -12.25 7.67
N SER A 283 23.90 -12.75 7.74
CA SER A 283 23.23 -13.15 8.98
C SER A 283 23.28 -12.07 10.09
N VAL A 284 23.31 -10.82 9.68
CA VAL A 284 23.31 -9.66 10.60
C VAL A 284 21.87 -9.36 11.00
N HIS A 285 21.63 -8.95 12.24
CA HIS A 285 20.31 -8.51 12.66
C HIS A 285 19.80 -7.39 11.75
N PHE A 286 18.55 -7.54 11.28
CA PHE A 286 17.90 -6.51 10.47
C PHE A 286 17.81 -5.20 11.27
N ARG A 287 18.32 -4.12 10.66
CA ARG A 287 18.19 -2.77 11.21
C ARG A 287 17.35 -1.94 10.25
N PRO A 288 16.21 -1.41 10.70
CA PRO A 288 15.44 -0.48 9.87
C PRO A 288 16.30 0.75 9.55
N PRO A 289 16.12 1.38 8.39
CA PRO A 289 16.82 2.60 8.04
C PRO A 289 16.50 3.73 9.02
N ASP A 290 17.44 4.64 9.19
CA ASP A 290 17.22 5.84 10.01
C ASP A 290 16.18 6.76 9.34
N GLN A 291 15.04 6.94 10.00
CA GLN A 291 13.95 7.78 9.52
C GLN A 291 14.29 9.27 9.48
N THR A 292 15.35 9.71 10.16
CA THR A 292 15.76 11.15 10.16
C THR A 292 16.09 11.65 8.75
N ILE A 293 16.50 10.75 7.87
CA ILE A 293 16.74 11.04 6.45
C ILE A 293 15.47 11.61 5.78
N LEU A 294 14.30 11.15 6.18
CA LEU A 294 13.02 11.62 5.63
C LEU A 294 12.69 13.05 6.02
N TRP A 295 13.20 13.50 7.16
CA TRP A 295 12.85 14.81 7.71
C TRP A 295 13.72 15.94 7.19
N LYS A 296 14.89 15.64 6.62
CA LYS A 296 15.85 16.63 6.06
C LYS A 296 16.11 17.81 7.02
N GLY A 297 16.33 17.53 8.30
CA GLY A 297 16.57 18.52 9.33
C GLY A 297 15.34 19.34 9.78
N LYS A 298 14.14 19.07 9.25
CA LYS A 298 12.92 19.69 9.74
C LYS A 298 12.43 18.98 11.00
N SER A 299 11.88 19.73 11.95
CA SER A 299 11.17 19.14 13.08
C SER A 299 9.85 18.51 12.61
N LEU A 300 9.42 17.44 13.27
CA LEU A 300 8.14 16.78 12.94
C LEU A 300 6.96 17.76 13.06
N LYS A 301 7.00 18.67 14.05
CA LYS A 301 6.00 19.73 14.20
C LYS A 301 5.92 20.68 13.00
N LYS A 302 7.05 21.02 12.41
CA LYS A 302 7.09 21.84 11.18
C LYS A 302 6.47 21.08 10.00
N ILE A 303 6.68 19.77 9.92
CA ILE A 303 6.04 18.91 8.90
C ILE A 303 4.54 18.87 9.10
N GLU A 304 4.05 18.68 10.33
CA GLU A 304 2.62 18.74 10.66
C GLU A 304 1.99 20.05 10.20
N LEU A 305 2.60 21.17 10.50
CA LEU A 305 2.11 22.50 10.08
C LEU A 305 2.04 22.60 8.54
N GLN A 306 3.08 22.15 7.82
CA GLN A 306 3.09 22.15 6.36
C GLN A 306 2.00 21.28 5.75
N ILE A 307 1.72 20.12 6.36
CA ILE A 307 0.60 19.25 5.95
C ILE A 307 -0.73 19.96 6.19
N CYS A 308 -0.96 20.52 7.39
CA CYS A 308 -2.19 21.24 7.70
C CYS A 308 -2.43 22.40 6.74
N GLU A 309 -1.44 23.25 6.51
CA GLU A 309 -1.55 24.39 5.59
C GLU A 309 -1.88 23.98 4.15
N TYR A 310 -1.25 22.91 3.66
CA TYR A 310 -1.51 22.39 2.32
C TYR A 310 -2.95 21.89 2.19
N TRP A 311 -3.40 21.04 3.12
CA TRP A 311 -4.72 20.41 3.05
C TRP A 311 -5.84 21.39 3.33
N LYS A 312 -5.64 22.39 4.21
CA LYS A 312 -6.59 23.48 4.43
C LYS A 312 -6.90 24.26 3.13
N LYS A 313 -5.87 24.53 2.32
CA LYS A 313 -6.05 25.12 0.97
C LYS A 313 -6.81 24.22 -0.01
N LYS A 314 -6.93 22.92 0.30
CA LYS A 314 -7.71 21.92 -0.47
C LYS A 314 -9.10 21.65 0.11
N GLY A 315 -9.49 22.39 1.14
CA GLY A 315 -10.79 22.24 1.80
C GLY A 315 -10.88 21.15 2.85
N LEU A 316 -9.74 20.67 3.36
CA LEU A 316 -9.67 19.66 4.42
C LEU A 316 -8.84 20.20 5.58
N ASP A 317 -9.46 20.33 6.77
CA ASP A 317 -8.79 20.79 7.98
C ASP A 317 -8.25 19.59 8.77
N ILE A 318 -6.93 19.47 8.90
CA ILE A 318 -6.29 18.36 9.58
C ILE A 318 -5.81 18.79 10.95
N HIS A 319 -6.21 18.04 11.97
CA HIS A 319 -5.81 18.26 13.34
C HIS A 319 -4.99 17.10 13.86
N PHE A 320 -3.70 17.34 14.15
CA PHE A 320 -2.84 16.38 14.84
C PHE A 320 -3.13 16.42 16.35
N THR A 321 -3.91 15.43 16.83
CA THR A 321 -4.39 15.39 18.21
C THR A 321 -3.68 14.33 19.05
N GLY A 322 -3.08 14.76 20.18
CA GLY A 322 -2.16 13.96 20.99
C GLY A 322 -2.75 12.92 21.94
N LYS A 323 -4.02 12.52 21.83
CA LYS A 323 -4.66 11.58 22.78
C LYS A 323 -4.73 10.13 22.27
N ILE A 324 -3.65 9.60 21.72
CA ILE A 324 -3.51 8.15 21.62
C ILE A 324 -2.62 7.72 22.78
N GLN A 325 -3.21 7.19 23.86
CA GLN A 325 -2.45 6.53 24.92
C GLN A 325 -1.76 5.30 24.30
N ILE A 326 -0.45 5.39 24.15
CA ILE A 326 0.37 4.22 23.89
C ILE A 326 0.46 3.50 25.23
N THR A 327 -0.32 2.45 25.43
CA THR A 327 -0.03 1.49 26.52
C THR A 327 1.20 0.73 26.07
N GLU A 328 2.35 1.10 26.60
CA GLU A 328 3.55 0.26 26.50
C GLU A 328 3.22 -1.11 27.10
N PRO A 329 3.64 -2.22 26.50
CA PRO A 329 3.53 -3.51 27.13
C PRO A 329 4.40 -3.47 28.40
N ASN A 330 3.82 -3.75 29.56
CA ASN A 330 4.60 -4.11 30.72
C ASN A 330 5.47 -5.30 30.32
N GLU A 331 6.77 -5.10 30.25
CA GLU A 331 7.75 -6.17 30.20
C GLU A 331 7.65 -6.93 31.52
N ASN A 332 6.96 -8.06 31.50
CA ASN A 332 7.06 -9.12 32.50
C ASN A 332 7.53 -10.40 31.82
#